data_03cc57f8a87ff51e196a0ce52c31b43c
#
_entry.id   03cc57f8a87ff51e196a0ce52c31b43c
#
_cell.length_a   1.000
_cell.length_b   1.000
_cell.length_c   1.000
_cell.angle_alpha   90.00
_cell.angle_beta   90.00
_cell.angle_gamma   90.00
#
_symmetry.space_group_name_H-M   'P 1'
#
loop_
_entity.id
_entity.type
_entity.pdbx_description
1 polymer ?
#
loop_
_entity_poly.entity_id
_entity_poly.type
_entity_poly.pdbx_seq_one_letter_code
_entity_poly.pdbx_strand_id
1 'polypeptide(L)'
;MAAAGGPTDTYYDYICVVDFEATCEEDNPSGFLHEIIEFPMVLINTHTLEIVDTFQEYVKPELNPQLSDFCVKLTGITQKLVDEAEPFLAVLQRVVIWLQERELGTKYKYAILTDGSWDMSKFLNIQCRISRIRYPQFAKKWINIRKAYGNFYKVPRTQTKLSTMLEQLGLKYEGRPHSGLDDSRNIARIALHMLQDGCQLRVNERMHAGQLLAIPSTAPMEGASPPMNPRSRD
;
A
#
# COMPACT_ATOMS: atom_id res chain seq x y z
N MET A 1 -18.95 -2.17 37.12
CA MET A 1 -19.78 -2.88 36.14
C MET A 1 -19.49 -2.24 34.80
N ALA A 2 -18.65 -2.87 34.00
CA ALA A 2 -18.38 -2.40 32.63
C ALA A 2 -19.61 -2.75 31.79
N ALA A 3 -20.18 -1.74 31.13
CA ALA A 3 -21.24 -1.94 30.15
C ALA A 3 -20.73 -2.83 29.05
N ALA A 4 -21.39 -3.97 28.81
CA ALA A 4 -21.17 -4.78 27.64
C ALA A 4 -21.48 -3.90 26.43
N GLY A 5 -20.46 -3.49 25.71
CA GLY A 5 -20.61 -2.77 24.45
C GLY A 5 -21.42 -3.64 23.50
N GLY A 6 -22.54 -3.13 23.03
CA GLY A 6 -23.27 -3.74 21.92
C GLY A 6 -22.37 -3.81 20.70
N PRO A 7 -22.76 -4.55 19.64
CA PRO A 7 -21.97 -4.69 18.44
C PRO A 7 -21.63 -3.28 17.92
N THR A 8 -20.32 -3.01 17.80
CA THR A 8 -19.84 -1.75 17.24
C THR A 8 -20.44 -1.63 15.84
N ASP A 9 -21.22 -0.56 15.62
CA ASP A 9 -21.78 -0.23 14.30
C ASP A 9 -20.62 0.14 13.38
N THR A 10 -20.02 -0.87 12.75
CA THR A 10 -18.91 -0.72 11.84
C THR A 10 -19.42 -0.56 10.42
N TYR A 11 -18.95 0.47 9.72
CA TYR A 11 -19.35 0.71 8.33
C TYR A 11 -18.85 -0.38 7.37
N TYR A 12 -17.66 -0.93 7.62
CA TYR A 12 -17.07 -2.02 6.82
C TYR A 12 -17.08 -3.32 7.61
N ASP A 13 -17.21 -4.44 6.91
CA ASP A 13 -17.04 -5.78 7.49
C ASP A 13 -15.55 -6.09 7.73
N TYR A 14 -14.70 -5.61 6.81
CA TYR A 14 -13.25 -5.80 6.85
C TYR A 14 -12.51 -4.51 6.54
N ILE A 15 -11.30 -4.41 7.08
CA ILE A 15 -10.31 -3.41 6.71
C ILE A 15 -9.04 -4.13 6.30
N CYS A 16 -8.52 -3.79 5.13
CA CYS A 16 -7.29 -4.34 4.57
C CYS A 16 -6.17 -3.32 4.72
N VAL A 17 -5.24 -3.60 5.61
CA VAL A 17 -4.08 -2.73 5.88
C VAL A 17 -2.97 -3.03 4.90
N VAL A 18 -2.43 -2.00 4.27
CA VAL A 18 -1.35 -2.07 3.29
C VAL A 18 -0.25 -1.07 3.65
N ASP A 19 0.99 -1.53 3.62
CA ASP A 19 2.18 -0.69 3.82
C ASP A 19 3.32 -1.22 2.94
N PHE A 20 3.51 -0.63 1.77
CA PHE A 20 4.50 -1.06 0.80
C PHE A 20 5.92 -0.78 1.26
N GLU A 21 6.85 -1.67 0.90
CA GLU A 21 8.25 -1.32 0.80
C GLU A 21 8.63 -1.13 -0.67
N ALA A 22 9.52 -0.18 -0.91
CA ALA A 22 9.96 0.20 -2.25
C ALA A 22 11.47 0.36 -2.33
N THR A 23 11.99 0.28 -3.55
CA THR A 23 13.40 0.62 -3.81
C THR A 23 13.68 2.04 -3.33
N CYS A 24 14.82 2.24 -2.71
CA CYS A 24 15.22 3.54 -2.15
C CYS A 24 16.73 3.73 -2.20
N GLU A 25 17.13 5.00 -2.17
CA GLU A 25 18.53 5.44 -2.11
C GLU A 25 18.72 6.35 -0.90
N GLU A 26 19.88 6.31 -0.28
CA GLU A 26 20.17 7.08 0.93
C GLU A 26 19.98 8.58 0.71
N ASP A 27 20.48 9.10 -0.42
CA ASP A 27 20.39 10.51 -0.77
C ASP A 27 19.03 10.93 -1.34
N ASN A 28 18.12 9.98 -1.54
CA ASN A 28 16.81 10.18 -2.16
C ASN A 28 16.86 11.16 -3.35
N PRO A 29 17.63 10.84 -4.41
CA PRO A 29 17.90 11.76 -5.50
C PRO A 29 16.62 12.19 -6.21
N SER A 30 16.58 13.45 -6.63
CA SER A 30 15.44 13.99 -7.37
C SER A 30 15.20 13.16 -8.64
N GLY A 31 13.95 12.77 -8.87
CA GLY A 31 13.55 11.96 -10.01
C GLY A 31 13.77 10.45 -9.86
N PHE A 32 14.24 9.98 -8.71
CA PHE A 32 14.30 8.55 -8.44
C PHE A 32 12.90 7.94 -8.42
N LEU A 33 12.68 6.93 -9.25
CA LEU A 33 11.43 6.21 -9.31
C LEU A 33 11.45 5.01 -8.36
N HIS A 34 10.68 5.10 -7.29
CA HIS A 34 10.54 4.03 -6.32
C HIS A 34 9.66 2.91 -6.88
N GLU A 35 10.21 1.70 -6.95
CA GLU A 35 9.46 0.50 -7.34
C GLU A 35 9.09 -0.29 -6.10
N ILE A 36 7.86 -0.80 -6.05
CA ILE A 36 7.39 -1.67 -4.97
C ILE A 36 8.19 -2.97 -4.98
N ILE A 37 8.73 -3.35 -3.83
CA ILE A 37 9.49 -4.60 -3.64
C ILE A 37 8.87 -5.53 -2.59
N GLU A 38 7.93 -5.05 -1.79
CA GLU A 38 7.09 -5.87 -0.92
C GLU A 38 5.65 -5.38 -0.99
N PHE A 39 4.72 -6.31 -1.16
CA PHE A 39 3.27 -6.08 -1.15
C PHE A 39 2.63 -6.86 0.00
N PRO A 40 2.47 -6.25 1.16
CA PRO A 40 1.81 -6.87 2.29
C PRO A 40 0.36 -6.42 2.39
N MET A 41 -0.51 -7.32 2.84
CA MET A 41 -1.87 -6.99 3.25
C MET A 41 -2.20 -7.71 4.55
N VAL A 42 -2.79 -7.01 5.49
CA VAL A 42 -3.28 -7.55 6.76
C VAL A 42 -4.77 -7.28 6.87
N LEU A 43 -5.56 -8.34 6.92
CA LEU A 43 -7.02 -8.25 6.93
C LEU A 43 -7.55 -8.28 8.35
N ILE A 44 -8.30 -7.24 8.71
CA ILE A 44 -8.99 -7.09 9.99
C ILE A 44 -10.47 -7.39 9.79
N ASN A 45 -11.05 -8.22 10.67
CA ASN A 45 -12.49 -8.31 10.85
C ASN A 45 -12.93 -7.26 11.85
N THR A 46 -13.79 -6.33 11.43
CA THR A 46 -14.23 -5.20 12.26
C THR A 46 -15.26 -5.59 13.30
N HIS A 47 -15.90 -6.74 13.16
CA HIS A 47 -16.90 -7.25 14.11
C HIS A 47 -16.24 -8.06 15.23
N THR A 48 -15.27 -8.90 14.90
CA THR A 48 -14.53 -9.70 15.89
C THR A 48 -13.34 -8.97 16.49
N LEU A 49 -12.91 -7.86 15.88
CA LEU A 49 -11.73 -7.08 16.25
C LEU A 49 -10.43 -7.91 16.25
N GLU A 50 -10.28 -8.73 15.22
CA GLU A 50 -9.13 -9.61 15.06
C GLU A 50 -8.51 -9.46 13.68
N ILE A 51 -7.19 -9.70 13.61
CA ILE A 51 -6.50 -9.98 12.36
C ILE A 51 -6.88 -11.39 11.94
N VAL A 52 -7.50 -11.55 10.77
CA VAL A 52 -8.04 -12.83 10.32
C VAL A 52 -7.24 -13.47 9.18
N ASP A 53 -6.49 -12.67 8.42
CA ASP A 53 -5.68 -13.18 7.32
C ASP A 53 -4.57 -12.21 6.94
N THR A 54 -3.58 -12.72 6.23
CA THR A 54 -2.47 -11.93 5.69
C THR A 54 -2.11 -12.41 4.29
N PHE A 55 -1.71 -11.45 3.44
CA PHE A 55 -1.05 -11.67 2.16
C PHE A 55 0.31 -11.01 2.22
N GLN A 56 1.33 -11.65 1.67
CA GLN A 56 2.64 -11.02 1.55
C GLN A 56 3.40 -11.66 0.39
N GLU A 57 3.85 -10.84 -0.53
CA GLU A 57 4.79 -11.26 -1.58
C GLU A 57 5.85 -10.19 -1.78
N TYR A 58 7.06 -10.62 -2.10
CA TYR A 58 8.08 -9.74 -2.65
C TYR A 58 7.81 -9.49 -4.12
N VAL A 59 8.33 -8.39 -4.63
CA VAL A 59 8.15 -7.95 -6.00
C VAL A 59 9.50 -7.67 -6.62
N LYS A 60 9.73 -8.20 -7.82
CA LYS A 60 10.96 -7.97 -8.57
C LYS A 60 10.93 -6.57 -9.20
N PRO A 61 11.89 -5.68 -8.84
CA PRO A 61 11.98 -4.38 -9.50
C PRO A 61 12.51 -4.53 -10.93
N GLU A 62 11.99 -3.72 -11.85
CA GLU A 62 12.33 -3.80 -13.28
C GLU A 62 13.28 -2.69 -13.72
N LEU A 63 13.10 -1.45 -13.23
CA LEU A 63 13.96 -0.31 -13.59
C LEU A 63 15.30 -0.32 -12.86
N ASN A 64 15.25 -0.59 -11.57
CA ASN A 64 16.42 -0.67 -10.71
C ASN A 64 16.47 -2.05 -10.05
N PRO A 65 16.85 -3.11 -10.82
CA PRO A 65 16.80 -4.48 -10.32
C PRO A 65 17.81 -4.74 -9.20
N GLN A 66 18.90 -3.98 -9.16
CA GLN A 66 19.91 -4.06 -8.11
C GLN A 66 19.51 -3.14 -6.94
N LEU A 67 19.23 -3.70 -5.77
CA LEU A 67 18.94 -2.93 -4.57
C LEU A 67 20.22 -2.24 -4.07
N SER A 68 20.09 -0.99 -3.60
CA SER A 68 21.17 -0.31 -2.89
C SER A 68 21.43 -0.97 -1.54
N ASP A 69 22.64 -0.85 -1.03
CA ASP A 69 22.98 -1.32 0.32
C ASP A 69 22.09 -0.64 1.38
N PHE A 70 21.78 0.64 1.16
CA PHE A 70 20.86 1.39 2.01
C PHE A 70 19.47 0.75 2.06
N CYS A 71 18.90 0.40 0.89
CA CYS A 71 17.59 -0.25 0.78
C CYS A 71 17.58 -1.60 1.49
N VAL A 72 18.58 -2.45 1.26
CA VAL A 72 18.71 -3.76 1.92
C VAL A 72 18.80 -3.61 3.43
N LYS A 73 19.61 -2.66 3.90
CA LYS A 73 19.78 -2.40 5.33
C LYS A 73 18.52 -1.84 5.98
N LEU A 74 17.82 -0.93 5.30
CA LEU A 74 16.61 -0.31 5.80
C LEU A 74 15.47 -1.32 5.91
N THR A 75 15.17 -2.02 4.82
CA THR A 75 14.01 -2.91 4.71
C THR A 75 14.27 -4.34 5.18
N GLY A 76 15.52 -4.78 5.18
CA GLY A 76 15.91 -6.17 5.40
C GLY A 76 15.58 -7.10 4.23
N ILE A 77 15.08 -6.56 3.12
CA ILE A 77 14.82 -7.32 1.90
C ILE A 77 16.14 -7.51 1.17
N THR A 78 16.53 -8.77 0.95
CA THR A 78 17.78 -9.11 0.29
C THR A 78 17.65 -9.08 -1.24
N GLN A 79 18.76 -8.91 -1.94
CA GLN A 79 18.79 -9.01 -3.40
C GLN A 79 18.23 -10.36 -3.89
N LYS A 80 18.58 -11.46 -3.19
CA LYS A 80 18.07 -12.79 -3.52
C LYS A 80 16.55 -12.86 -3.49
N LEU A 81 15.92 -12.28 -2.48
CA LEU A 81 14.45 -12.30 -2.34
C LEU A 81 13.76 -11.63 -3.53
N VAL A 82 14.26 -10.49 -3.99
CA VAL A 82 13.67 -9.79 -5.14
C VAL A 82 14.06 -10.42 -6.49
N ASP A 83 15.23 -11.02 -6.61
CA ASP A 83 15.65 -11.73 -7.81
C ASP A 83 14.78 -12.98 -8.06
N GLU A 84 14.35 -13.66 -7.02
CA GLU A 84 13.47 -14.83 -7.06
C GLU A 84 11.99 -14.46 -7.11
N ALA A 85 11.65 -13.17 -6.95
CA ALA A 85 10.28 -12.70 -6.94
C ALA A 85 9.73 -12.51 -8.37
N GLU A 86 8.40 -12.44 -8.44
CA GLU A 86 7.68 -12.14 -9.67
C GLU A 86 7.58 -10.63 -9.92
N PRO A 87 7.40 -10.19 -11.18
CA PRO A 87 7.12 -8.80 -11.49
C PRO A 87 5.82 -8.30 -10.87
N PHE A 88 5.69 -6.99 -10.73
CA PHE A 88 4.54 -6.37 -10.08
C PHE A 88 3.18 -6.80 -10.66
N LEU A 89 3.05 -6.91 -11.98
CA LEU A 89 1.80 -7.31 -12.61
C LEU A 89 1.33 -8.70 -12.14
N ALA A 90 2.25 -9.66 -12.02
CA ALA A 90 1.92 -11.01 -11.56
C ALA A 90 1.49 -10.99 -10.08
N VAL A 91 2.17 -10.22 -9.23
CA VAL A 91 1.80 -10.06 -7.82
C VAL A 91 0.44 -9.37 -7.69
N LEU A 92 0.19 -8.31 -8.46
CA LEU A 92 -1.10 -7.61 -8.44
C LEU A 92 -2.26 -8.53 -8.87
N GLN A 93 -2.05 -9.40 -9.85
CA GLN A 93 -3.06 -10.40 -10.24
C GLN A 93 -3.40 -11.34 -9.08
N ARG A 94 -2.40 -11.79 -8.32
CA ARG A 94 -2.63 -12.62 -7.12
C ARG A 94 -3.31 -11.84 -5.99
N VAL A 95 -3.00 -10.56 -5.84
CA VAL A 95 -3.70 -9.67 -4.90
C VAL A 95 -5.19 -9.60 -5.23
N VAL A 96 -5.53 -9.38 -6.50
CA VAL A 96 -6.94 -9.32 -6.94
C VAL A 96 -7.65 -10.65 -6.70
N ILE A 97 -7.01 -11.77 -7.02
CA ILE A 97 -7.56 -13.11 -6.74
C ILE A 97 -7.77 -13.30 -5.24
N TRP A 98 -6.79 -12.91 -4.41
CA TRP A 98 -6.88 -13.02 -2.96
C TRP A 98 -8.07 -12.23 -2.38
N LEU A 99 -8.32 -11.01 -2.90
CA LEU A 99 -9.47 -10.20 -2.54
C LEU A 99 -10.80 -10.87 -2.96
N GLN A 100 -10.84 -11.40 -4.19
CA GLN A 100 -12.03 -12.08 -4.75
C GLN A 100 -12.38 -13.37 -3.99
N GLU A 101 -11.39 -14.18 -3.66
CA GLU A 101 -11.58 -15.42 -2.89
C GLU A 101 -12.20 -15.16 -1.52
N ARG A 102 -11.96 -13.97 -0.95
CA ARG A 102 -12.54 -13.53 0.33
C ARG A 102 -13.83 -12.74 0.17
N GLU A 103 -14.35 -12.68 -1.05
CA GLU A 103 -15.59 -11.98 -1.38
C GLU A 103 -15.60 -10.50 -0.95
N LEU A 104 -14.40 -9.87 -0.91
CA LEU A 104 -14.25 -8.47 -0.56
C LEU A 104 -14.68 -7.58 -1.73
N GLY A 105 -15.62 -6.67 -1.46
CA GLY A 105 -16.21 -5.79 -2.48
C GLY A 105 -17.43 -6.38 -3.19
N THR A 106 -17.79 -7.63 -2.91
CA THR A 106 -19.01 -8.29 -3.39
C THR A 106 -19.97 -8.61 -2.23
N LYS A 107 -19.72 -9.67 -1.49
CA LYS A 107 -20.51 -10.02 -0.31
C LYS A 107 -20.20 -9.13 0.88
N TYR A 108 -18.92 -8.80 1.09
CA TYR A 108 -18.46 -8.02 2.24
C TYR A 108 -17.98 -6.65 1.83
N LYS A 109 -18.38 -5.64 2.61
CA LYS A 109 -17.85 -4.28 2.48
C LYS A 109 -16.46 -4.21 3.11
N TYR A 110 -15.51 -3.62 2.40
CA TYR A 110 -14.18 -3.42 2.92
C TYR A 110 -13.58 -2.10 2.46
N ALA A 111 -12.53 -1.68 3.13
CA ALA A 111 -11.72 -0.55 2.73
C ALA A 111 -10.24 -0.88 2.87
N ILE A 112 -9.42 -0.26 2.04
CA ILE A 112 -7.96 -0.21 2.22
C ILE A 112 -7.65 0.82 3.31
N LEU A 113 -6.65 0.52 4.15
CA LEU A 113 -6.13 1.42 5.16
C LEU A 113 -4.60 1.49 5.06
N THR A 114 -4.06 2.69 5.13
CA THR A 114 -2.61 2.94 5.02
C THR A 114 -2.12 3.90 6.10
N ASP A 115 -0.81 3.86 6.35
CA ASP A 115 -0.11 4.81 7.20
C ASP A 115 0.22 6.09 6.41
N GLY A 116 -0.77 6.90 6.16
CA GLY A 116 -0.66 8.11 5.36
C GLY A 116 -1.19 7.95 3.94
N SER A 117 -0.77 8.83 3.05
CA SER A 117 -1.27 8.89 1.67
C SER A 117 -0.37 8.21 0.66
N TRP A 118 0.91 8.09 0.94
CA TRP A 118 1.94 7.83 -0.08
C TRP A 118 1.87 6.44 -0.69
N ASP A 119 1.47 5.44 0.07
CA ASP A 119 1.32 4.08 -0.48
C ASP A 119 0.42 4.08 -1.71
N MET A 120 -0.75 4.69 -1.62
CA MET A 120 -1.72 4.71 -2.70
C MET A 120 -1.45 5.84 -3.70
N SER A 121 -1.21 7.06 -3.23
CA SER A 121 -1.09 8.24 -4.10
C SER A 121 0.25 8.32 -4.83
N LYS A 122 1.31 7.76 -4.28
CA LYS A 122 2.66 7.85 -4.82
C LYS A 122 3.20 6.49 -5.27
N PHE A 123 3.44 5.56 -4.35
CA PHE A 123 4.12 4.29 -4.67
C PHE A 123 3.33 3.44 -5.66
N LEU A 124 2.06 3.19 -5.37
CA LEU A 124 1.22 2.40 -6.28
C LEU A 124 0.97 3.13 -7.61
N ASN A 125 0.81 4.44 -7.58
CA ASN A 125 0.61 5.27 -8.77
C ASN A 125 1.83 5.23 -9.71
N ILE A 126 3.02 5.42 -9.17
CA ILE A 126 4.29 5.31 -9.91
C ILE A 126 4.46 3.88 -10.44
N GLN A 127 4.22 2.88 -9.61
CA GLN A 127 4.36 1.47 -10.00
C GLN A 127 3.43 1.09 -11.14
N CYS A 128 2.18 1.52 -11.11
CA CYS A 128 1.24 1.27 -12.20
C CYS A 128 1.71 1.89 -13.52
N ARG A 129 2.28 3.10 -13.45
CA ARG A 129 2.89 3.75 -14.62
C ARG A 129 4.09 2.95 -15.16
N ILE A 130 5.01 2.54 -14.29
CA ILE A 130 6.18 1.73 -14.66
C ILE A 130 5.73 0.41 -15.33
N SER A 131 4.76 -0.26 -14.73
CA SER A 131 4.22 -1.53 -15.22
C SER A 131 3.23 -1.39 -16.37
N ARG A 132 2.94 -0.16 -16.82
CA ARG A 132 2.01 0.16 -17.92
C ARG A 132 0.60 -0.43 -17.73
N ILE A 133 0.11 -0.37 -16.52
CA ILE A 133 -1.22 -0.82 -16.13
C ILE A 133 -2.08 0.32 -15.58
N ARG A 134 -3.39 0.13 -15.66
CA ARG A 134 -4.32 1.08 -15.05
C ARG A 134 -4.26 0.97 -13.54
N TYR A 135 -4.38 2.10 -12.88
CA TYR A 135 -4.51 2.16 -11.43
C TYR A 135 -5.72 1.34 -10.96
N PRO A 136 -5.55 0.38 -10.03
CA PRO A 136 -6.62 -0.54 -9.65
C PRO A 136 -7.76 0.15 -8.91
N GLN A 137 -8.98 -0.26 -9.20
CA GLN A 137 -10.19 0.34 -8.61
C GLN A 137 -10.23 0.19 -7.09
N PHE A 138 -9.79 -0.95 -6.55
CA PHE A 138 -9.82 -1.21 -5.11
C PHE A 138 -8.96 -0.24 -4.30
N ALA A 139 -7.95 0.38 -4.92
CA ALA A 139 -6.99 1.27 -4.27
C ALA A 139 -7.32 2.77 -4.47
N LYS A 140 -8.41 3.11 -5.16
CA LYS A 140 -8.77 4.51 -5.45
C LYS A 140 -9.27 5.31 -4.25
N LYS A 141 -9.70 4.61 -3.22
CA LYS A 141 -10.18 5.19 -1.96
C LYS A 141 -9.56 4.42 -0.81
N TRP A 142 -9.13 5.12 0.21
CA TRP A 142 -8.53 4.49 1.37
C TRP A 142 -8.76 5.27 2.66
N ILE A 143 -8.49 4.62 3.76
CA ILE A 143 -8.45 5.23 5.08
C ILE A 143 -6.99 5.60 5.37
N ASN A 144 -6.71 6.89 5.47
CA ASN A 144 -5.45 7.37 6.02
C ASN A 144 -5.58 7.35 7.54
N ILE A 145 -4.89 6.40 8.19
CA ILE A 145 -5.02 6.22 9.65
C ILE A 145 -4.50 7.40 10.44
N ARG A 146 -3.51 8.14 9.92
CA ARG A 146 -2.98 9.33 10.60
C ARG A 146 -4.04 10.41 10.74
N LYS A 147 -4.83 10.63 9.69
CA LYS A 147 -5.97 11.54 9.74
C LYS A 147 -7.05 11.07 10.72
N ALA A 148 -7.43 9.81 10.62
CA ALA A 148 -8.45 9.23 11.50
C ALA A 148 -8.00 9.28 12.96
N TYR A 149 -6.76 8.91 13.25
CA TYR A 149 -6.17 8.94 14.58
C TYR A 149 -6.13 10.36 15.16
N GLY A 150 -5.59 11.30 14.41
CA GLY A 150 -5.49 12.69 14.84
C GLY A 150 -6.85 13.32 15.11
N ASN A 151 -7.85 13.02 14.28
CA ASN A 151 -9.22 13.51 14.46
C ASN A 151 -9.92 12.88 15.66
N PHE A 152 -9.75 11.58 15.87
CA PHE A 152 -10.42 10.86 16.94
C PHE A 152 -9.82 11.16 18.32
N TYR A 153 -8.50 11.07 18.45
CA TYR A 153 -7.80 11.31 19.72
C TYR A 153 -7.44 12.78 19.97
N LYS A 154 -7.77 13.68 19.01
CA LYS A 154 -7.47 15.11 19.13
C LYS A 154 -5.98 15.43 19.28
N VAL A 155 -5.16 14.74 18.52
CA VAL A 155 -3.71 15.00 18.47
C VAL A 155 -3.31 15.62 17.11
N PRO A 156 -2.29 16.51 17.13
CA PRO A 156 -1.83 17.15 15.90
C PRO A 156 -1.14 16.12 14.96
N ARG A 157 -1.15 16.40 13.67
CA ARG A 157 -0.54 15.52 12.66
C ARG A 157 0.95 15.26 12.89
N THR A 158 1.65 16.16 13.52
CA THR A 158 3.07 15.99 13.91
C THR A 158 3.29 14.83 14.90
N GLN A 159 2.22 14.35 15.55
CA GLN A 159 2.24 13.27 16.53
C GLN A 159 1.55 11.98 16.03
N THR A 160 1.45 11.79 14.73
CA THR A 160 0.80 10.63 14.11
C THR A 160 1.77 9.76 13.34
N LYS A 161 3.06 9.74 13.70
CA LYS A 161 3.99 8.73 13.21
C LYS A 161 3.64 7.38 13.81
N LEU A 162 3.91 6.29 13.09
CA LEU A 162 3.61 4.92 13.54
C LEU A 162 4.13 4.66 14.96
N SER A 163 5.40 4.94 15.22
CA SER A 163 6.01 4.77 16.54
C SER A 163 5.31 5.59 17.63
N THR A 164 4.95 6.84 17.30
CA THR A 164 4.27 7.75 18.25
C THR A 164 2.86 7.29 18.56
N MET A 165 2.10 6.86 17.55
CA MET A 165 0.75 6.31 17.77
C MET A 165 0.77 5.07 18.64
N LEU A 166 1.70 4.13 18.38
CA LEU A 166 1.89 2.94 19.22
C LEU A 166 2.18 3.33 20.67
N GLU A 167 3.15 4.21 20.88
CA GLU A 167 3.54 4.67 22.23
C GLU A 167 2.37 5.31 22.98
N GLN A 168 1.63 6.21 22.34
CA GLN A 168 0.46 6.86 22.92
C GLN A 168 -0.65 5.88 23.32
N LEU A 169 -0.78 4.78 22.60
CA LEU A 169 -1.74 3.72 22.91
C LEU A 169 -1.20 2.68 23.90
N GLY A 170 0.03 2.84 24.39
CA GLY A 170 0.68 1.87 25.27
C GLY A 170 1.06 0.56 24.59
N LEU A 171 1.19 0.57 23.26
CA LEU A 171 1.58 -0.59 22.44
C LEU A 171 3.08 -0.55 22.15
N LYS A 172 3.72 -1.71 22.21
CA LYS A 172 5.09 -1.87 21.74
C LYS A 172 5.09 -2.33 20.29
N TYR A 173 6.06 -1.85 19.52
CA TYR A 173 6.27 -2.35 18.17
C TYR A 173 6.63 -3.83 18.20
N GLU A 174 5.98 -4.63 17.38
CA GLU A 174 6.24 -6.07 17.23
C GLU A 174 6.84 -6.35 15.85
N GLY A 175 7.95 -7.05 15.83
CA GLY A 175 8.66 -7.39 14.61
C GLY A 175 9.80 -6.43 14.27
N ARG A 176 10.08 -6.28 12.98
CA ARG A 176 11.17 -5.47 12.46
C ARG A 176 10.63 -4.19 11.81
N PRO A 177 11.02 -2.98 12.28
CA PRO A 177 10.69 -1.74 11.59
C PRO A 177 11.18 -1.75 10.14
N HIS A 178 10.38 -1.16 9.24
CA HIS A 178 10.59 -1.14 7.79
C HIS A 178 10.50 -2.52 7.11
N SER A 179 9.91 -3.51 7.76
CA SER A 179 9.33 -4.67 7.12
C SER A 179 7.88 -4.34 6.80
N GLY A 180 7.50 -4.40 5.53
CA GLY A 180 6.13 -4.02 5.12
C GLY A 180 5.05 -4.84 5.83
N LEU A 181 5.26 -6.13 6.00
CA LEU A 181 4.33 -6.99 6.73
C LEU A 181 4.27 -6.64 8.22
N ASP A 182 5.42 -6.42 8.87
CA ASP A 182 5.46 -6.08 10.29
C ASP A 182 4.89 -4.68 10.55
N ASP A 183 5.23 -3.71 9.71
CA ASP A 183 4.62 -2.36 9.77
C ASP A 183 3.10 -2.44 9.55
N SER A 184 2.63 -3.21 8.58
CA SER A 184 1.20 -3.42 8.34
C SER A 184 0.49 -4.05 9.53
N ARG A 185 1.11 -5.02 10.21
CA ARG A 185 0.56 -5.61 11.42
C ARG A 185 0.47 -4.62 12.57
N ASN A 186 1.48 -3.77 12.76
CA ASN A 186 1.46 -2.74 13.80
C ASN A 186 0.42 -1.66 13.49
N ILE A 187 0.26 -1.26 12.24
CA ILE A 187 -0.82 -0.37 11.80
C ILE A 187 -2.19 -1.02 12.06
N ALA A 188 -2.33 -2.30 11.76
CA ALA A 188 -3.56 -3.06 12.06
C ALA A 188 -3.88 -3.07 13.56
N ARG A 189 -2.89 -3.21 14.42
CA ARG A 189 -3.07 -3.15 15.87
C ARG A 189 -3.55 -1.79 16.34
N ILE A 190 -3.07 -0.71 15.75
CA ILE A 190 -3.58 0.65 16.01
C ILE A 190 -5.03 0.76 15.55
N ALA A 191 -5.36 0.29 14.35
CA ALA A 191 -6.72 0.33 13.83
C ALA A 191 -7.69 -0.47 14.72
N LEU A 192 -7.30 -1.65 15.19
CA LEU A 192 -8.10 -2.45 16.12
C LEU A 192 -8.33 -1.74 17.44
N HIS A 193 -7.30 -1.09 17.98
CA HIS A 193 -7.43 -0.30 19.20
C HIS A 193 -8.39 0.89 19.04
N MET A 194 -8.31 1.58 17.89
CA MET A 194 -9.23 2.67 17.55
C MET A 194 -10.67 2.19 17.44
N LEU A 195 -10.90 1.06 16.78
CA LEU A 195 -12.24 0.44 16.68
C LEU A 195 -12.78 0.06 18.06
N GLN A 196 -11.94 -0.51 18.91
CA GLN A 196 -12.29 -0.85 20.29
C GLN A 196 -12.66 0.39 21.11
N ASP A 197 -12.02 1.52 20.88
CA ASP A 197 -12.33 2.82 21.52
C ASP A 197 -13.56 3.52 20.92
N GLY A 198 -14.22 2.91 19.94
CA GLY A 198 -15.43 3.43 19.31
C GLY A 198 -15.21 4.33 18.10
N CYS A 199 -13.99 4.40 17.56
CA CYS A 199 -13.73 5.13 16.32
C CYS A 199 -14.41 4.44 15.14
N GLN A 200 -15.18 5.19 14.36
CA GLN A 200 -15.67 4.72 13.06
C GLN A 200 -14.61 5.01 12.00
N LEU A 201 -13.84 4.00 11.61
CA LEU A 201 -12.88 4.12 10.51
C LEU A 201 -13.63 4.16 9.18
N ARG A 202 -13.46 5.26 8.44
CA ARG A 202 -14.07 5.47 7.12
C ARG A 202 -13.04 6.00 6.14
N VAL A 203 -13.29 5.75 4.86
CA VAL A 203 -12.52 6.35 3.77
C VAL A 203 -12.47 7.87 3.96
N ASN A 204 -11.27 8.41 3.99
CA ASN A 204 -10.99 9.84 4.18
C ASN A 204 -10.04 10.42 3.13
N GLU A 205 -9.58 9.60 2.21
CA GLU A 205 -8.77 10.01 1.05
C GLU A 205 -9.15 9.23 -0.21
N ARG A 206 -8.88 9.86 -1.36
CA ARG A 206 -9.12 9.25 -2.67
C ARG A 206 -8.12 9.77 -3.71
N MET A 207 -7.92 8.96 -4.74
CA MET A 207 -7.23 9.43 -5.95
C MET A 207 -8.14 10.32 -6.76
N HIS A 208 -7.63 11.51 -7.11
CA HIS A 208 -8.28 12.39 -8.08
C HIS A 208 -7.75 12.09 -9.49
N ALA A 209 -8.59 12.30 -10.51
CA ALA A 209 -8.21 12.03 -11.91
C ALA A 209 -6.92 12.74 -12.33
N GLY A 210 -6.70 13.97 -11.86
CA GLY A 210 -5.48 14.73 -12.14
C GLY A 210 -4.21 14.22 -11.45
N GLN A 211 -4.31 13.34 -10.48
CA GLN A 211 -3.17 12.71 -9.79
C GLN A 211 -2.73 11.41 -10.46
N LEU A 212 -3.60 10.78 -11.26
CA LEU A 212 -3.28 9.56 -11.97
C LEU A 212 -2.23 9.87 -13.03
N LEU A 213 -1.09 9.18 -12.96
CA LEU A 213 -0.03 9.32 -13.94
C LEU A 213 -0.47 8.71 -15.26
N ALA A 214 -0.21 9.42 -16.37
CA ALA A 214 -0.53 8.93 -17.71
C ALA A 214 0.30 7.69 -18.00
N ILE A 215 -0.34 6.63 -18.51
CA ILE A 215 0.35 5.48 -19.09
C ILE A 215 0.94 5.96 -20.41
N PRO A 216 2.27 5.84 -20.64
CA PRO A 216 2.85 6.21 -21.93
C PRO A 216 2.17 5.43 -23.05
N SER A 217 1.62 6.13 -24.04
CA SER A 217 0.87 5.54 -25.15
C SER A 217 1.74 4.85 -26.20
N THR A 218 2.96 4.53 -25.89
CA THR A 218 3.88 3.80 -26.75
C THR A 218 4.15 2.40 -26.23
N ALA A 219 3.14 1.51 -26.38
CA ALA A 219 3.54 0.22 -26.93
C ALA A 219 4.05 0.52 -28.36
N PRO A 220 5.23 0.05 -28.80
CA PRO A 220 5.55 0.07 -30.23
C PRO A 220 4.39 -0.64 -30.92
N MET A 221 3.68 0.04 -31.80
CA MET A 221 2.79 -0.64 -32.72
C MET A 221 3.71 -1.56 -33.54
N GLU A 222 3.63 -2.84 -33.30
CA GLU A 222 4.22 -3.81 -34.20
C GLU A 222 3.66 -3.50 -35.59
N GLY A 223 4.51 -2.98 -36.47
CA GLY A 223 4.16 -2.68 -37.83
C GLY A 223 4.34 -1.24 -38.33
N ALA A 224 4.81 -0.30 -37.54
CA ALA A 224 5.18 1.00 -38.08
C ALA A 224 6.56 0.92 -38.72
N SER A 225 6.59 0.82 -40.04
CA SER A 225 7.82 1.02 -40.81
C SER A 225 8.42 2.37 -40.50
N PRO A 226 9.75 2.49 -40.39
CA PRO A 226 10.38 3.78 -40.12
C PRO A 226 10.01 4.78 -41.22
N PRO A 227 9.82 6.06 -40.90
CA PRO A 227 9.51 7.08 -41.88
C PRO A 227 10.65 7.11 -42.92
N MET A 228 10.31 6.96 -44.18
CA MET A 228 11.24 7.12 -45.30
C MET A 228 11.84 8.53 -45.25
N ASN A 229 13.15 8.59 -45.23
CA ASN A 229 13.91 9.82 -45.26
C ASN A 229 13.70 10.49 -46.66
N PRO A 230 13.18 11.70 -46.80
CA PRO A 230 12.94 12.33 -48.09
C PRO A 230 14.18 13.10 -48.56
N ARG A 231 15.35 12.48 -48.58
CA ARG A 231 16.57 13.05 -49.19
C ARG A 231 17.39 11.96 -49.87
N SER A 232 17.01 11.62 -51.09
CA SER A 232 17.91 11.25 -52.18
C SER A 232 17.16 11.36 -53.49
N ARG A 233 17.08 12.58 -53.99
CA ARG A 233 17.03 12.86 -55.41
C ARG A 233 18.27 13.68 -55.68
N ASP A 234 19.24 13.01 -56.22
CA ASP A 234 20.08 13.40 -57.36
C ASP A 234 21.00 12.27 -57.70
#